data_91e64a28332e85896b87ba8c6b270c3a
#
_entry.id   91e64a28332e85896b87ba8c6b270c3a
#
_cell.length_a   1.000
_cell.length_b   1.000
_cell.length_c   1.000
_cell.angle_alpha   90.00
_cell.angle_beta   90.00
_cell.angle_gamma   90.00
#
_symmetry.space_group_name_H-M   'P 1'
#
loop_
_entity.id
_entity.type
_entity.pdbx_description
1 polymer ?
#
loop_
_entity_poly.entity_id
_entity_poly.type
_entity_poly.pdbx_seq_one_letter_code
_entity_poly.pdbx_strand_id
1 'polypeptide(L)' 'NESILEGKILTLIDLVQDGTLEIEIAAAKANMTVDEFKETMGKAPLKAV' A
#
# COMPACT_ATOMS: atom_id res chain seq x y z
N ASN A 1 8.49 -5.70 13.11
CA ASN A 1 9.22 -4.55 13.09
C ASN A 1 8.60 -3.54 12.20
N GLU A 2 8.59 -2.31 12.63
CA GLU A 2 7.85 -1.30 11.91
C GLU A 2 8.41 -1.07 10.51
N SER A 3 9.70 -1.11 10.39
CA SER A 3 10.31 -0.89 9.09
C SER A 3 9.85 -1.93 8.09
N ILE A 4 9.75 -3.15 8.52
CA ILE A 4 9.34 -4.21 7.62
C ILE A 4 7.91 -4.01 7.20
N LEU A 5 7.04 -3.60 8.12
CA LEU A 5 5.65 -3.39 7.80
C LEU A 5 5.50 -2.23 6.83
N GLU A 6 6.24 -1.16 7.05
CA GLU A 6 6.14 -0.03 6.15
C GLU A 6 6.62 -0.39 4.76
N GLY A 7 7.69 -1.15 4.68
CA GLY A 7 8.19 -1.56 3.39
C GLY A 7 7.20 -2.42 2.64
N LYS A 8 6.50 -3.31 3.37
CA LYS A 8 5.54 -4.16 2.73
C LYS A 8 4.38 -3.35 2.18
N ILE A 9 3.89 -2.39 2.95
CA ILE A 9 2.78 -1.57 2.51
C ILE A 9 3.19 -0.73 1.31
N LEU A 10 4.36 -0.14 1.33
CA LEU A 10 4.81 0.65 0.20
C LEU A 10 4.92 -0.20 -1.06
N THR A 11 5.39 -1.41 -0.92
CA THR A 11 5.47 -2.32 -2.06
C THR A 11 4.08 -2.60 -2.61
N LEU A 12 3.12 -2.84 -1.74
CA LEU A 12 1.76 -3.11 -2.20
C LEU A 12 1.18 -1.89 -2.90
N ILE A 13 1.42 -0.71 -2.37
CA ILE A 13 0.94 0.51 -2.97
C ILE A 13 1.54 0.67 -4.37
N ASP A 14 2.81 0.41 -4.49
CA ASP A 14 3.48 0.53 -5.76
C ASP A 14 2.87 -0.43 -6.78
N LEU A 15 2.59 -1.65 -6.37
CA LEU A 15 2.00 -2.63 -7.26
C LEU A 15 0.60 -2.22 -7.69
N VAL A 16 -0.16 -1.62 -6.78
CA VAL A 16 -1.50 -1.16 -7.13
C VAL A 16 -1.42 -0.02 -8.11
N GLN A 17 -0.53 0.93 -7.88
CA GLN A 17 -0.39 2.07 -8.76
C GLN A 17 0.11 1.66 -10.13
N ASP A 18 0.90 0.62 -10.17
CA ASP A 18 1.44 0.13 -11.41
C ASP A 18 0.40 -0.68 -12.19
N GLY A 19 -0.67 -1.07 -11.54
CA GLY A 19 -1.68 -1.87 -12.20
C GLY A 19 -1.42 -3.37 -12.10
N THR A 20 -0.39 -3.76 -11.40
CA THR A 20 -0.05 -5.17 -11.28
C THR A 20 -0.96 -5.88 -10.29
N LEU A 21 -1.41 -5.17 -9.27
CA LEU A 21 -2.18 -5.76 -8.20
C LEU A 21 -3.43 -4.94 -7.97
N GLU A 22 -4.54 -5.63 -7.71
CA GLU A 22 -5.79 -4.92 -7.45
C GLU A 22 -5.78 -4.38 -6.04
N ILE A 23 -6.40 -3.24 -5.84
CA ILE A 23 -6.38 -2.61 -4.54
C ILE A 23 -7.05 -3.49 -3.49
N GLU A 24 -8.06 -4.23 -3.87
CA GLU A 24 -8.73 -5.09 -2.91
C GLU A 24 -7.79 -6.17 -2.41
N ILE A 25 -7.02 -6.73 -3.30
CA ILE A 25 -6.07 -7.76 -2.94
C ILE A 25 -4.94 -7.16 -2.11
N ALA A 26 -4.48 -5.98 -2.51
CA ALA A 26 -3.41 -5.33 -1.79
C ALA A 26 -3.85 -5.00 -0.36
N ALA A 27 -5.06 -4.49 -0.21
CA ALA A 27 -5.57 -4.17 1.12
C ALA A 27 -5.66 -5.43 1.98
N ALA A 28 -6.11 -6.51 1.38
CA ALA A 28 -6.20 -7.76 2.12
C ALA A 28 -4.83 -8.24 2.57
N LYS A 29 -3.85 -8.10 1.69
CA LYS A 29 -2.50 -8.52 2.04
C LYS A 29 -1.92 -7.64 3.12
N ALA A 30 -2.34 -6.38 3.17
CA ALA A 30 -1.87 -5.47 4.19
C ALA A 30 -2.73 -5.56 5.46
N ASN A 31 -3.73 -6.43 5.46
CA ASN A 31 -4.63 -6.59 6.59
C ASN A 31 -5.37 -5.29 6.86
N MET A 32 -5.80 -4.63 5.83
CA MET A 32 -6.53 -3.37 5.90
C MET A 32 -7.78 -3.46 5.07
N THR A 33 -8.72 -2.54 5.34
CA THR A 33 -9.87 -2.43 4.45
C THR A 33 -9.44 -1.62 3.23
N VAL A 34 -10.22 -1.68 2.19
CA VAL A 34 -9.91 -0.93 0.98
C VAL A 34 -9.88 0.55 1.29
N ASP A 35 -10.80 1.04 2.12
CA ASP A 35 -10.81 2.45 2.47
C ASP A 35 -9.53 2.85 3.19
N GLU A 36 -9.09 2.03 4.12
CA GLU A 36 -7.87 2.31 4.85
C GLU A 36 -6.67 2.29 3.91
N PHE A 37 -6.66 1.36 2.98
CA PHE A 37 -5.55 1.27 2.07
C PHE A 37 -5.51 2.49 1.16
N LYS A 38 -6.67 2.96 0.72
CA LYS A 38 -6.72 4.16 -0.11
C LYS A 38 -6.20 5.37 0.64
N GLU A 39 -6.57 5.49 1.89
CA GLU A 39 -6.06 6.60 2.68
C GLU A 39 -4.56 6.52 2.83
N THR A 40 -4.05 5.34 3.07
CA THR A 40 -2.62 5.15 3.20
C THR A 40 -1.91 5.53 1.91
N MET A 41 -2.49 5.16 0.78
CA MET A 41 -1.90 5.51 -0.50
C MET A 41 -1.85 7.02 -0.68
N GLY A 42 -2.91 7.70 -0.26
CA GLY A 42 -2.97 9.14 -0.41
C GLY A 42 -1.98 9.85 0.48
N LYS A 43 -1.66 9.26 1.63
CA LYS A 43 -0.74 9.90 2.53
C LYS A 43 0.69 9.49 2.28
N ALA A 44 0.90 8.35 1.70
CA ALA A 44 2.24 7.84 1.52
C ALA A 44 3.02 8.78 0.65
N PRO A 45 4.15 9.21 1.10
CA PRO A 45 4.97 10.12 0.34
C PRO A 45 5.62 9.42 -0.79
N LEU A 46 5.52 8.26 -0.88
CA LEU A 46 6.09 7.62 -1.92
C LEU A 46 7.21 8.23 -2.50
N LYS A 47 7.63 8.31 -3.37
CA LYS A 47 8.69 8.78 -4.01
C LYS A 47 9.08 10.04 -3.60
N ALA A 48 8.98 10.36 -2.58
CA ALA A 48 9.39 11.54 -2.11
C ALA A 48 10.56 12.01 -2.70
N VAL A 49 11.06 11.84 -3.16
CA VAL A 49 12.16 12.34 -3.63
C VAL A 49 12.52 13.06 -3.78
#